data_0e433ef4e3d015b14b606d90a0ac6ff3
#
_entry.id   0e433ef4e3d015b14b606d90a0ac6ff3
#
_cell.length_a   1.000
_cell.length_b   1.000
_cell.length_c   1.000
_cell.angle_alpha   90.00
_cell.angle_beta   90.00
_cell.angle_gamma   90.00
#
_symmetry.space_group_name_H-M   'P 1'
#
loop_
_entity.id
_entity.type
_entity.pdbx_description
1 polymer ?
#
loop_
_entity_poly.entity_id
_entity_poly.type
_entity_poly.pdbx_seq_one_letter_code
_entity_poly.pdbx_strand_id
1 'polypeptide(L)'
;MAQGKLLALNNSSAYRIVKNGISSKAIGPLSDYLGVGKGQVVDYLDLDRTTVNRRAAKDQLLPIHSAEGVLRLLELDQMAGDTFASDEEAAAWLRRPHPMLEGESPLEAAKTSFGAQRAKDILVAVKYGGVV
;
A
#
# COMPACT_ATOMS: atom_id res chain seq x y z
N MET A 1 10.87 5.30 -6.06
CA MET A 1 11.79 4.27 -5.98
C MET A 1 12.33 3.94 -7.29
N ALA A 2 13.53 4.21 -7.43
CA ALA A 2 14.18 4.04 -8.70
C ALA A 2 14.12 2.61 -9.19
N GLN A 3 14.17 1.69 -8.30
CA GLN A 3 14.12 0.30 -8.68
C GLN A 3 12.78 -0.12 -9.23
N GLY A 4 11.83 0.78 -9.24
CA GLY A 4 10.55 0.50 -9.78
C GLY A 4 9.82 -0.59 -9.04
N LYS A 5 9.55 -1.67 -9.71
CA LYS A 5 8.65 -2.68 -9.18
C LYS A 5 9.39 -3.74 -8.39
N LEU A 6 9.00 -3.91 -7.14
CA LEU A 6 9.41 -5.07 -6.38
C LEU A 6 8.70 -6.31 -6.88
N LEU A 7 7.47 -6.14 -7.33
CA LEU A 7 6.60 -7.24 -7.65
C LEU A 7 5.59 -6.80 -8.69
N ALA A 8 5.48 -7.55 -9.77
CA ALA A 8 4.44 -7.32 -10.76
C ALA A 8 3.18 -8.02 -10.29
N LEU A 9 2.21 -7.24 -9.84
CA LEU A 9 0.97 -7.77 -9.29
C LEU A 9 -0.08 -8.00 -10.37
N ASN A 10 -0.64 -9.19 -10.37
CA ASN A 10 -1.85 -9.51 -11.14
C ASN A 10 -2.71 -10.41 -10.28
N ASN A 11 -3.92 -10.72 -10.73
CA ASN A 11 -4.85 -11.50 -9.93
C ASN A 11 -4.28 -12.85 -9.51
N SER A 12 -3.55 -13.49 -10.40
CA SER A 12 -3.01 -14.81 -10.15
C SER A 12 -1.91 -14.79 -9.08
N SER A 13 -0.96 -13.86 -9.21
CA SER A 13 0.13 -13.74 -8.23
C SER A 13 -0.38 -13.24 -6.89
N ALA A 14 -1.31 -12.28 -6.89
CA ALA A 14 -1.89 -11.75 -5.65
C ALA A 14 -2.63 -12.85 -4.88
N TYR A 15 -3.45 -13.63 -5.57
CA TYR A 15 -4.16 -14.75 -4.96
C TYR A 15 -3.19 -15.71 -4.28
N ARG A 16 -2.11 -16.07 -4.98
CA ARG A 16 -1.13 -17.02 -4.47
C ARG A 16 -0.38 -16.48 -3.24
N ILE A 17 -0.01 -15.20 -3.28
CA ILE A 17 0.68 -14.57 -2.16
C ILE A 17 -0.20 -14.56 -0.91
N VAL A 18 -1.46 -14.17 -1.05
CA VAL A 18 -2.38 -14.14 0.08
C VAL A 18 -2.64 -15.55 0.61
N LYS A 19 -2.81 -16.51 -0.29
CA LYS A 19 -3.05 -17.90 0.10
C LYS A 19 -1.88 -18.49 0.88
N ASN A 20 -0.65 -18.20 0.45
CA ASN A 20 0.55 -18.70 1.13
C ASN A 20 0.89 -17.91 2.38
N GLY A 21 0.42 -16.68 2.47
CA GLY A 21 0.64 -15.81 3.61
C GLY A 21 1.85 -14.89 3.46
N ILE A 22 1.84 -13.82 4.25
CA ILE A 22 2.93 -12.86 4.31
C ILE A 22 3.45 -12.83 5.74
N SER A 23 4.76 -12.93 5.91
CA SER A 23 5.38 -12.88 7.22
C SER A 23 5.14 -11.52 7.89
N SER A 24 4.90 -11.54 9.19
CA SER A 24 4.80 -10.31 9.98
C SER A 24 6.11 -9.52 9.98
N LYS A 25 7.21 -10.14 9.59
CA LYS A 25 8.51 -9.45 9.45
C LYS A 25 8.57 -8.57 8.20
N ALA A 26 7.56 -8.61 7.34
CA ALA A 26 7.51 -7.77 6.15
C ALA A 26 7.22 -6.30 6.44
N ILE A 27 6.76 -5.97 7.64
CA ILE A 27 6.38 -4.59 8.00
C ILE A 27 7.56 -3.62 7.84
N GLY A 28 8.74 -3.98 8.35
CA GLY A 28 9.92 -3.12 8.25
C GLY A 28 10.31 -2.83 6.81
N PRO A 29 10.54 -3.87 5.98
CA PRO A 29 10.84 -3.67 4.57
C PRO A 29 9.77 -2.87 3.82
N LEU A 30 8.49 -3.11 4.12
CA LEU A 30 7.40 -2.36 3.48
C LEU A 30 7.44 -0.88 3.87
N SER A 31 7.68 -0.60 5.14
CA SER A 31 7.85 0.77 5.64
C SER A 31 8.97 1.48 4.88
N ASP A 32 10.12 0.84 4.74
CA ASP A 32 11.26 1.40 4.02
C ASP A 32 10.92 1.63 2.55
N TYR A 33 10.25 0.67 1.92
CA TYR A 33 9.89 0.76 0.51
C TYR A 33 8.92 1.92 0.24
N LEU A 34 7.91 2.08 1.09
CA LEU A 34 6.91 3.14 0.92
C LEU A 34 7.39 4.50 1.43
N GLY A 35 8.49 4.53 2.18
CA GLY A 35 9.01 5.78 2.72
C GLY A 35 8.15 6.35 3.83
N VAL A 36 7.48 5.50 4.60
CA VAL A 36 6.65 5.92 5.74
C VAL A 36 7.10 5.20 6.99
N GLY A 37 6.64 5.64 8.15
CA GLY A 37 7.00 5.00 9.41
C GLY A 37 6.31 3.65 9.60
N LYS A 38 6.92 2.78 10.39
CA LYS A 38 6.33 1.47 10.71
C LYS A 38 4.97 1.61 11.37
N GLY A 39 4.80 2.60 12.24
CA GLY A 39 3.52 2.84 12.88
C GLY A 39 2.42 3.18 11.89
N GLN A 40 2.77 3.91 10.83
CA GLN A 40 1.82 4.23 9.76
C GLN A 40 1.43 2.97 8.98
N VAL A 41 2.41 2.13 8.67
CA VAL A 41 2.13 0.87 7.96
C VAL A 41 1.22 -0.03 8.80
N VAL A 42 1.50 -0.14 10.09
CA VAL A 42 0.67 -0.92 11.00
C VAL A 42 -0.78 -0.43 10.99
N ASP A 43 -0.96 0.89 10.98
CA ASP A 43 -2.28 1.49 10.90
C ASP A 43 -2.95 1.21 9.56
N TYR A 44 -2.22 1.37 8.46
CA TYR A 44 -2.75 1.08 7.12
C TYR A 44 -3.21 -0.38 6.97
N LEU A 45 -2.56 -1.30 7.70
CA LEU A 45 -2.88 -2.72 7.63
C LEU A 45 -3.94 -3.15 8.66
N ASP A 46 -4.46 -2.19 9.42
CA ASP A 46 -5.46 -2.44 10.46
C ASP A 46 -4.94 -3.42 11.51
N LEU A 47 -3.74 -3.15 11.99
CA LEU A 47 -3.08 -3.94 13.03
C LEU A 47 -2.76 -3.05 14.22
N ASP A 48 -2.55 -3.64 15.39
CA ASP A 48 -1.99 -2.93 16.51
C ASP A 48 -0.52 -3.33 16.71
N ARG A 49 0.26 -2.45 17.34
CA ARG A 49 1.70 -2.64 17.51
C ARG A 49 2.05 -3.85 18.35
N THR A 50 1.28 -4.08 19.40
CA THR A 50 1.54 -5.21 20.30
C THR A 50 1.38 -6.52 19.55
N THR A 51 0.32 -6.66 18.76
CA THR A 51 0.10 -7.85 17.95
C THR A 51 1.22 -8.05 16.93
N VAL A 52 1.63 -6.98 16.26
CA VAL A 52 2.71 -7.04 15.25
C VAL A 52 4.00 -7.52 15.90
N ASN A 53 4.39 -6.91 17.02
CA ASN A 53 5.64 -7.27 17.69
C ASN A 53 5.63 -8.72 18.16
N ARG A 54 4.52 -9.16 18.71
CA ARG A 54 4.37 -10.53 19.18
C ARG A 54 4.47 -11.54 18.03
N ARG A 55 3.78 -11.25 16.91
CA ARG A 55 3.83 -12.12 15.74
C ARG A 55 5.21 -12.15 15.10
N ALA A 56 5.87 -10.99 15.01
CA ALA A 56 7.22 -10.91 14.46
C ALA A 56 8.21 -11.71 15.30
N ALA A 57 8.11 -11.60 16.63
CA ALA A 57 8.98 -12.34 17.53
C ALA A 57 8.84 -13.86 17.40
N LYS A 58 7.65 -14.32 17.00
CA LYS A 58 7.37 -15.74 16.81
C LYS A 58 7.42 -16.16 15.34
N ASP A 59 7.82 -15.23 14.45
CA ASP A 59 7.87 -15.48 13.01
C ASP A 59 6.54 -15.97 12.43
N GLN A 60 5.46 -15.35 12.87
CA GLN A 60 4.11 -15.71 12.44
C GLN A 60 3.69 -14.90 11.22
N LEU A 61 2.69 -15.42 10.52
CA LEU A 61 2.12 -14.73 9.36
C LEU A 61 1.18 -13.62 9.81
N LEU A 62 1.03 -12.61 8.95
CA LEU A 62 0.00 -11.58 9.12
C LEU A 62 -1.39 -12.20 8.95
N PRO A 63 -2.42 -11.64 9.61
CA PRO A 63 -3.79 -12.00 9.29
C PRO A 63 -4.09 -11.78 7.81
N ILE A 64 -5.04 -12.53 7.26
CA ILE A 64 -5.36 -12.47 5.83
C ILE A 64 -5.73 -11.05 5.40
N HIS A 65 -6.55 -10.35 6.18
CA HIS A 65 -6.95 -8.98 5.83
C HIS A 65 -5.75 -8.04 5.75
N SER A 66 -4.75 -8.25 6.59
CA SER A 66 -3.53 -7.43 6.57
C SER A 66 -2.64 -7.79 5.39
N ALA A 67 -2.55 -9.07 5.05
CA ALA A 67 -1.82 -9.51 3.86
C ALA A 67 -2.44 -8.89 2.60
N GLU A 68 -3.75 -8.88 2.50
CA GLU A 68 -4.44 -8.19 1.41
C GLU A 68 -4.13 -6.69 1.41
N GLY A 69 -4.04 -6.09 2.61
CA GLY A 69 -3.66 -4.70 2.75
C GLY A 69 -2.26 -4.41 2.20
N VAL A 70 -1.30 -5.30 2.44
CA VAL A 70 0.04 -5.15 1.87
C VAL A 70 -0.04 -5.07 0.35
N LEU A 71 -0.81 -5.96 -0.27
CA LEU A 71 -0.94 -5.96 -1.72
C LEU A 71 -1.65 -4.71 -2.24
N ARG A 72 -2.65 -4.21 -1.52
CA ARG A 72 -3.31 -2.94 -1.89
C ARG A 72 -2.33 -1.79 -1.90
N LEU A 73 -1.48 -1.70 -0.87
CA LEU A 73 -0.47 -0.64 -0.79
C LEU A 73 0.54 -0.74 -1.93
N LEU A 74 1.02 -1.95 -2.22
CA LEU A 74 1.98 -2.15 -3.30
C LEU A 74 1.37 -1.86 -4.67
N GLU A 75 0.15 -2.28 -4.90
CA GLU A 75 -0.54 -2.01 -6.16
C GLU A 75 -0.71 -0.51 -6.37
N LEU A 76 -1.14 0.19 -5.33
CA LEU A 76 -1.34 1.64 -5.41
C LEU A 76 -0.02 2.36 -5.66
N ASP A 77 1.05 1.93 -4.99
CA ASP A 77 2.39 2.47 -5.21
C ASP A 77 2.84 2.29 -6.66
N GLN A 78 2.63 1.11 -7.22
CA GLN A 78 2.98 0.85 -8.62
C GLN A 78 2.20 1.73 -9.57
N MET A 79 0.89 1.86 -9.36
CA MET A 79 0.06 2.69 -10.22
C MET A 79 0.47 4.16 -10.15
N ALA A 80 0.79 4.66 -8.95
CA ALA A 80 1.27 6.03 -8.81
C ALA A 80 2.59 6.22 -9.55
N GLY A 81 3.50 5.27 -9.43
CA GLY A 81 4.78 5.32 -10.14
C GLY A 81 4.63 5.33 -11.65
N ASP A 82 3.61 4.64 -12.17
CA ASP A 82 3.33 4.62 -13.61
C ASP A 82 2.60 5.89 -14.09
N THR A 83 2.00 6.63 -13.18
CA THR A 83 1.18 7.80 -13.51
C THR A 83 1.97 9.10 -13.49
N PHE A 84 2.83 9.28 -12.50
CA PHE A 84 3.57 10.53 -12.31
C PHE A 84 4.94 10.47 -12.97
N ALA A 85 5.51 11.66 -13.21
CA ALA A 85 6.77 11.79 -13.96
C ALA A 85 7.98 11.33 -13.16
N SER A 86 7.91 11.37 -11.83
CA SER A 86 9.02 10.96 -10.98
C SER A 86 8.53 10.19 -9.78
N ASP A 87 9.44 9.43 -9.17
CA ASP A 87 9.15 8.70 -7.94
C ASP A 87 8.82 9.65 -6.80
N GLU A 88 9.45 10.85 -6.78
CA GLU A 88 9.18 11.86 -5.77
C GLU A 88 7.75 12.38 -5.86
N GLU A 89 7.28 12.64 -7.07
CA GLU A 89 5.90 13.09 -7.25
C GLU A 89 4.89 12.01 -6.85
N ALA A 90 5.16 10.77 -7.25
CA ALA A 90 4.31 9.64 -6.89
C ALA A 90 4.25 9.47 -5.36
N ALA A 91 5.39 9.50 -4.70
CA ALA A 91 5.46 9.36 -3.25
C ALA A 91 4.73 10.50 -2.54
N ALA A 92 4.91 11.72 -3.03
CA ALA A 92 4.23 12.89 -2.44
C ALA A 92 2.72 12.76 -2.58
N TRP A 93 2.24 12.33 -3.73
CA TRP A 93 0.80 12.14 -3.95
C TRP A 93 0.22 11.08 -3.03
N LEU A 94 0.92 9.97 -2.88
CA LEU A 94 0.45 8.84 -2.04
C LEU A 94 0.30 9.22 -0.57
N ARG A 95 1.09 10.19 -0.10
CA ARG A 95 1.11 10.56 1.32
C ARG A 95 0.34 11.82 1.65
N ARG A 96 -0.14 12.54 0.63
CA ARG A 96 -0.82 13.83 0.82
C ARG A 96 -2.32 13.63 0.94
N PRO A 97 -2.98 14.30 1.91
CA PRO A 97 -4.43 14.29 1.97
C PRO A 97 -5.06 14.77 0.67
N HIS A 98 -6.14 14.13 0.27
CA HIS A 98 -6.81 14.42 -1.00
C HIS A 98 -8.29 14.70 -0.77
N PRO A 99 -8.83 15.80 -1.33
CA PRO A 99 -10.24 16.15 -1.09
C PRO A 99 -11.22 15.08 -1.56
N MET A 100 -10.92 14.39 -2.65
CA MET A 100 -11.79 13.33 -3.15
C MET A 100 -11.71 12.04 -2.34
N LEU A 101 -10.83 12.00 -1.36
CA LEU A 101 -10.72 10.89 -0.40
C LEU A 101 -11.11 11.35 1.00
N GLU A 102 -11.94 12.37 1.07
CA GLU A 102 -12.46 12.93 2.33
C GLU A 102 -11.34 13.37 3.27
N GLY A 103 -10.26 13.87 2.71
CA GLY A 103 -9.14 14.38 3.48
C GLY A 103 -8.12 13.33 3.89
N GLU A 104 -8.34 12.08 3.52
CA GLU A 104 -7.34 11.03 3.75
C GLU A 104 -6.30 11.03 2.64
N SER A 105 -5.11 10.55 2.95
CA SER A 105 -4.12 10.29 1.90
C SER A 105 -4.52 9.02 1.14
N PRO A 106 -4.04 8.85 -0.09
CA PRO A 106 -4.28 7.60 -0.82
C PRO A 106 -3.83 6.34 -0.06
N LEU A 107 -2.70 6.39 0.64
CA LEU A 107 -2.26 5.24 1.43
C LEU A 107 -3.21 4.94 2.59
N GLU A 108 -3.73 5.98 3.25
CA GLU A 108 -4.73 5.79 4.29
C GLU A 108 -6.03 5.21 3.74
N ALA A 109 -6.46 5.73 2.59
CA ALA A 109 -7.68 5.26 1.95
C ALA A 109 -7.59 3.78 1.57
N ALA A 110 -6.38 3.30 1.26
CA ALA A 110 -6.16 1.92 0.87
C ALA A 110 -6.27 0.92 2.03
N LYS A 111 -6.58 1.40 3.23
CA LYS A 111 -6.90 0.55 4.37
C LYS A 111 -8.08 -0.38 4.07
N THR A 112 -8.97 0.04 3.19
CA THR A 112 -10.07 -0.80 2.70
C THR A 112 -9.96 -0.94 1.19
N SER A 113 -10.56 -2.00 0.65
CA SER A 113 -10.59 -2.21 -0.81
C SER A 113 -11.39 -1.12 -1.52
N PHE A 114 -12.43 -0.59 -0.88
CA PHE A 114 -13.23 0.48 -1.46
C PHE A 114 -12.42 1.78 -1.56
N GLY A 115 -11.69 2.13 -0.51
CA GLY A 115 -10.83 3.31 -0.51
C GLY A 115 -9.69 3.17 -1.50
N ALA A 116 -9.09 1.98 -1.59
CA ALA A 116 -8.06 1.71 -2.59
C ALA A 116 -8.60 1.90 -4.00
N GLN A 117 -9.84 1.44 -4.27
CA GLN A 117 -10.45 1.60 -5.59
C GLN A 117 -10.68 3.07 -5.92
N ARG A 118 -11.13 3.87 -4.95
CA ARG A 118 -11.30 5.30 -5.18
C ARG A 118 -9.97 5.97 -5.53
N ALA A 119 -8.90 5.63 -4.81
CA ALA A 119 -7.58 6.17 -5.10
C ALA A 119 -7.11 5.77 -6.50
N LYS A 120 -7.34 4.52 -6.90
CA LYS A 120 -6.99 4.05 -8.24
C LYS A 120 -7.79 4.79 -9.32
N ASP A 121 -9.07 5.04 -9.07
CA ASP A 121 -9.90 5.80 -10.01
C ASP A 121 -9.36 7.22 -10.21
N ILE A 122 -8.87 7.85 -9.17
CA ILE A 122 -8.24 9.17 -9.27
C ILE A 122 -6.98 9.07 -10.14
N LEU A 123 -6.16 8.06 -9.93
CA LEU A 123 -4.94 7.87 -10.74
C LEU A 123 -5.26 7.66 -12.21
N VAL A 124 -6.32 6.90 -12.51
CA VAL A 124 -6.76 6.71 -13.90
C VAL A 124 -7.16 8.05 -14.51
N ALA A 125 -7.92 8.85 -13.76
CA ALA A 125 -8.35 10.16 -14.25
C ALA A 125 -7.15 11.07 -14.53
N VAL A 126 -6.16 11.08 -13.63
CA VAL A 126 -4.93 11.86 -13.82
C VAL A 126 -4.20 11.42 -15.08
N LYS A 127 -4.04 10.12 -15.24
CA LYS A 127 -3.28 9.54 -16.36
C LYS A 127 -3.90 9.91 -17.70
N TYR A 128 -5.21 10.05 -17.76
CA TYR A 128 -5.93 10.36 -19.00
C TYR A 128 -6.43 11.82 -19.04
N GLY A 129 -5.71 12.72 -18.34
CA GLY A 129 -5.96 14.15 -18.46
C GLY A 129 -6.89 14.74 -17.40
N GLY A 130 -7.24 13.97 -16.40
CA GLY A 130 -8.05 14.47 -15.32
C GLY A 130 -7.26 15.35 -14.35
N VAL A 131 -8.00 15.95 -13.39
CA VAL A 131 -7.40 16.80 -12.36
C VAL A 131 -7.02 15.93 -11.16
N VAL A 132 -5.84 16.20 -10.64
CA VAL A 132 -5.34 15.49 -9.47
C VAL A 132 -6.03 15.93 -8.19
#